data_bb3f3e2253639a89a14696528a68badb
#
_entry.id   bb3f3e2253639a89a14696528a68badb
#
_cell.length_a   1.000
_cell.length_b   1.000
_cell.length_c   1.000
_cell.angle_alpha   90.00
_cell.angle_beta   90.00
_cell.angle_gamma   90.00
#
_symmetry.space_group_name_H-M   'P 1'
#
loop_
_entity.id
_entity.type
_entity.pdbx_description
1 polymer ?
#
loop_
_entity_poly.entity_id
_entity_poly.type
_entity_poly.pdbx_seq_one_letter_code
_entity_poly.pdbx_strand_id
1 'polypeptide(L)'
;MVETTSLPQTYSLRVSTNIYQLNEVHTWFSQFSQFKHVPYNVWMQCNLVLTEGFTNVICHAHELLPEATPVDIEVTFLEGALELRIWDFGQPFDLKAELDRLSQQTFNPLDIDSIPTGGRGLAIANTVSDYFSYDRTTDGRNCFLIRKNY
;
A
#
# COMPACT_ATOMS: atom_id res chain seq x y z
N MET A 1 34.67 4.11 -1.97
CA MET A 1 33.88 4.41 -3.17
C MET A 1 32.43 3.99 -2.93
N VAL A 2 31.53 4.93 -2.80
CA VAL A 2 30.13 4.62 -2.63
C VAL A 2 29.57 4.36 -4.03
N GLU A 3 29.10 3.13 -4.27
CA GLU A 3 28.37 2.87 -5.51
C GLU A 3 27.08 3.69 -5.46
N THR A 4 26.99 4.72 -6.26
CA THR A 4 25.75 5.41 -6.54
C THR A 4 24.92 4.51 -7.44
N THR A 5 24.11 3.66 -6.83
CA THR A 5 23.11 2.88 -7.56
C THR A 5 22.11 3.85 -8.18
N SER A 6 22.03 3.84 -9.52
CA SER A 6 21.12 4.71 -10.26
C SER A 6 19.66 4.32 -10.01
N LEU A 7 18.78 5.32 -9.86
CA LEU A 7 17.34 5.12 -9.83
C LEU A 7 16.80 4.86 -11.25
N PRO A 8 15.68 4.13 -11.42
CA PRO A 8 14.83 3.57 -10.37
C PRO A 8 15.39 2.28 -9.75
N GLN A 9 15.03 2.04 -8.48
CA GLN A 9 15.34 0.79 -7.78
C GLN A 9 14.08 0.21 -7.20
N THR A 10 13.88 -1.09 -7.41
CA THR A 10 12.69 -1.82 -6.97
C THR A 10 13.08 -2.95 -6.02
N TYR A 11 12.35 -3.06 -4.93
CA TYR A 11 12.50 -4.12 -3.94
C TYR A 11 11.15 -4.79 -3.72
N SER A 12 11.16 -6.11 -3.55
CA SER A 12 9.95 -6.92 -3.44
C SER A 12 9.99 -7.78 -2.20
N LEU A 13 8.80 -8.04 -1.64
CA LEU A 13 8.59 -8.96 -0.53
C LEU A 13 7.36 -9.80 -0.85
N ARG A 14 7.44 -11.11 -0.63
CA ARG A 14 6.28 -12.00 -0.68
C ARG A 14 6.04 -12.60 0.70
N VAL A 15 4.81 -12.47 1.19
CA VAL A 15 4.36 -13.03 2.47
C VAL A 15 3.10 -13.85 2.27
N SER A 16 2.74 -14.67 3.26
CA SER A 16 1.48 -15.41 3.25
C SER A 16 0.31 -14.54 3.72
N THR A 17 -0.91 -15.05 3.53
CA THR A 17 -2.14 -14.43 3.98
C THR A 17 -2.33 -14.68 5.48
N ASN A 18 -1.56 -13.98 6.29
CA ASN A 18 -1.57 -14.08 7.74
C ASN A 18 -1.28 -12.71 8.35
N ILE A 19 -2.16 -12.25 9.23
CA ILE A 19 -2.02 -10.92 9.85
C ILE A 19 -0.71 -10.76 10.65
N TYR A 20 -0.18 -11.85 11.20
CA TYR A 20 1.10 -11.82 11.90
C TYR A 20 2.29 -11.50 11.00
N GLN A 21 2.14 -11.65 9.69
CA GLN A 21 3.16 -11.24 8.70
C GLN A 21 3.32 -9.72 8.62
N LEU A 22 2.41 -8.95 9.21
CA LEU A 22 2.52 -7.49 9.25
C LEU A 22 3.84 -7.03 9.89
N ASN A 23 4.33 -7.75 10.89
CA ASN A 23 5.62 -7.46 11.51
C ASN A 23 6.78 -7.60 10.52
N GLU A 24 6.75 -8.63 9.68
CA GLU A 24 7.76 -8.83 8.63
C GLU A 24 7.68 -7.74 7.57
N VAL A 25 6.47 -7.35 7.17
CA VAL A 25 6.25 -6.25 6.23
C VAL A 25 6.83 -4.95 6.76
N HIS A 26 6.56 -4.61 8.02
CA HIS A 26 7.10 -3.40 8.64
C HIS A 26 8.62 -3.44 8.76
N THR A 27 9.20 -4.56 9.17
CA THR A 27 10.65 -4.72 9.29
C THR A 27 11.32 -4.57 7.93
N TRP A 28 10.76 -5.18 6.91
CA TRP A 28 11.25 -5.07 5.54
C TRP A 28 11.19 -3.62 5.03
N PHE A 29 10.05 -2.96 5.22
CA PHE A 29 9.87 -1.61 4.71
C PHE A 29 10.76 -0.61 5.46
N SER A 30 10.90 -0.76 6.78
CA SER A 30 11.67 0.18 7.63
C SER A 30 13.16 0.24 7.26
N GLN A 31 13.73 -0.81 6.68
CA GLN A 31 15.14 -0.82 6.30
C GLN A 31 15.48 0.24 5.24
N PHE A 32 14.50 0.68 4.45
CA PHE A 32 14.73 1.66 3.39
C PHE A 32 14.71 3.10 3.85
N SER A 33 14.22 3.39 5.05
CA SER A 33 14.08 4.76 5.56
C SER A 33 15.42 5.48 5.68
N GLN A 34 16.50 4.75 5.97
CA GLN A 34 17.83 5.32 6.15
C GLN A 34 18.63 5.40 4.85
N PHE A 35 18.35 4.52 3.87
CA PHE A 35 19.16 4.40 2.67
C PHE A 35 18.73 5.30 1.53
N LYS A 36 17.48 5.74 1.51
CA LYS A 36 16.89 6.39 0.33
C LYS A 36 16.59 7.87 0.54
N HIS A 37 16.95 8.43 1.68
CA HIS A 37 16.74 9.86 2.01
C HIS A 37 15.30 10.33 1.79
N VAL A 38 14.34 9.45 2.06
CA VAL A 38 12.93 9.79 1.98
C VAL A 38 12.58 10.69 3.18
N PRO A 39 11.91 11.84 2.98
CA PRO A 39 11.48 12.67 4.09
C PRO A 39 10.62 11.90 5.09
N TYR A 40 10.79 12.18 6.36
CA TYR A 40 10.12 11.42 7.43
C TYR A 40 8.59 11.41 7.30
N ASN A 41 8.00 12.55 6.97
CA ASN A 41 6.55 12.65 6.79
C ASN A 41 6.04 11.79 5.62
N VAL A 42 6.79 11.75 4.52
CA VAL A 42 6.48 10.89 3.37
C VAL A 42 6.58 9.41 3.77
N TRP A 43 7.63 9.06 4.49
CA TRP A 43 7.86 7.72 5.00
C TRP A 43 6.68 7.26 5.87
N MET A 44 6.26 8.09 6.82
CA MET A 44 5.16 7.76 7.73
C MET A 44 3.83 7.59 6.99
N GLN A 45 3.56 8.43 6.01
CA GLN A 45 2.35 8.34 5.19
C GLN A 45 2.34 7.05 4.36
N CYS A 46 3.46 6.72 3.73
CA CYS A 46 3.59 5.48 2.95
C CYS A 46 3.46 4.25 3.84
N ASN A 47 4.06 4.27 5.01
CA ASN A 47 3.95 3.17 5.97
C ASN A 47 2.51 2.95 6.44
N LEU A 48 1.76 4.03 6.64
CA LEU A 48 0.35 3.95 7.01
C LEU A 48 -0.48 3.33 5.89
N VAL A 49 -0.28 3.76 4.65
CA VAL A 49 -0.98 3.18 3.48
C VAL A 49 -0.62 1.70 3.32
N LEU A 50 0.64 1.34 3.49
CA LEU A 50 1.09 -0.05 3.42
C LEU A 50 0.43 -0.91 4.49
N THR A 51 0.37 -0.43 5.73
CA THR A 51 -0.28 -1.14 6.84
C THR A 51 -1.75 -1.38 6.56
N GLU A 52 -2.47 -0.34 6.17
CA GLU A 52 -3.90 -0.43 5.90
C GLU A 52 -4.17 -1.28 4.65
N GLY A 53 -3.36 -1.13 3.61
CA GLY A 53 -3.49 -1.93 2.39
C GLY A 53 -3.25 -3.42 2.62
N PHE A 54 -2.21 -3.77 3.37
CA PHE A 54 -1.93 -5.15 3.73
C PHE A 54 -3.06 -5.73 4.59
N THR A 55 -3.50 -5.01 5.60
CA THR A 55 -4.60 -5.43 6.47
C THR A 55 -5.88 -5.66 5.67
N ASN A 56 -6.18 -4.80 4.70
CA ASN A 56 -7.34 -4.98 3.82
C ASN A 56 -7.24 -6.26 2.98
N VAL A 57 -6.06 -6.60 2.49
CA VAL A 57 -5.88 -7.87 1.77
C VAL A 57 -6.19 -9.04 2.69
N ILE A 58 -5.60 -9.07 3.89
CA ILE A 58 -5.77 -10.20 4.82
C ILE A 58 -7.21 -10.34 5.29
N CYS A 59 -7.83 -9.24 5.70
CA CYS A 59 -9.15 -9.28 6.37
C CYS A 59 -10.32 -9.26 5.39
N HIS A 60 -10.11 -8.82 4.15
CA HIS A 60 -11.21 -8.67 3.18
C HIS A 60 -10.93 -9.38 1.86
N ALA A 61 -9.92 -8.98 1.10
CA ALA A 61 -9.67 -9.54 -0.24
C ALA A 61 -9.41 -11.04 -0.20
N HIS A 62 -8.62 -11.51 0.76
CA HIS A 62 -8.25 -12.91 0.93
C HIS A 62 -9.01 -13.64 2.04
N GLU A 63 -10.09 -13.08 2.53
CA GLU A 63 -10.88 -13.64 3.66
C GLU A 63 -11.26 -15.11 3.43
N LEU A 64 -11.63 -15.46 2.21
CA LEU A 64 -12.05 -16.82 1.84
C LEU A 64 -10.96 -17.60 1.13
N LEU A 65 -9.74 -17.09 1.05
CA LEU A 65 -8.63 -17.76 0.40
C LEU A 65 -7.73 -18.48 1.42
N PRO A 66 -6.99 -19.53 0.99
CA PRO A 66 -6.07 -20.22 1.88
C PRO A 66 -4.99 -19.30 2.43
N GLU A 67 -4.50 -19.61 3.64
CA GLU A 67 -3.40 -18.87 4.27
C GLU A 67 -2.13 -18.87 3.41
N ALA A 68 -1.90 -19.90 2.63
CA ALA A 68 -0.74 -20.01 1.73
C ALA A 68 -0.83 -19.07 0.51
N THR A 69 -1.97 -18.41 0.27
CA THR A 69 -2.12 -17.46 -0.82
C THR A 69 -1.13 -16.32 -0.65
N PRO A 70 -0.24 -16.07 -1.63
CA PRO A 70 0.79 -15.04 -1.46
C PRO A 70 0.21 -13.64 -1.58
N VAL A 71 0.80 -12.73 -0.80
CA VAL A 71 0.63 -11.28 -0.94
C VAL A 71 1.99 -10.73 -1.38
N ASP A 72 2.04 -10.11 -2.54
CA ASP A 72 3.25 -9.50 -3.06
C ASP A 72 3.23 -8.00 -2.80
N ILE A 73 4.34 -7.48 -2.27
CA ILE A 73 4.53 -6.07 -1.99
C ILE A 73 5.79 -5.62 -2.70
N GLU A 74 5.73 -4.45 -3.30
CA GLU A 74 6.87 -3.89 -4.02
C GLU A 74 7.00 -2.41 -3.71
N VAL A 75 8.23 -1.95 -3.47
CA VAL A 75 8.56 -0.53 -3.38
C VAL A 75 9.53 -0.17 -4.47
N THR A 76 9.24 0.92 -5.18
CA THR A 76 10.11 1.46 -6.22
C THR A 76 10.51 2.88 -5.83
N PHE A 77 11.82 3.10 -5.75
CA PHE A 77 12.37 4.43 -5.50
C PHE A 77 12.69 5.08 -6.84
N LEU A 78 12.06 6.23 -7.09
CA LEU A 78 12.28 7.07 -8.24
C LEU A 78 13.02 8.32 -7.81
N GLU A 79 13.53 9.09 -8.77
CA GLU A 79 14.05 10.42 -8.44
C GLU A 79 12.90 11.32 -7.98
N GLY A 80 12.92 11.71 -6.70
CA GLY A 80 11.91 12.57 -6.11
C GLY A 80 10.54 11.92 -5.88
N ALA A 81 10.43 10.58 -5.89
CA ALA A 81 9.17 9.90 -5.65
C ALA A 81 9.37 8.46 -5.16
N LEU A 82 8.35 7.94 -4.50
CA LEU A 82 8.26 6.55 -4.05
C LEU A 82 6.94 5.96 -4.53
N GLU A 83 6.99 4.75 -5.07
CA GLU A 83 5.79 3.98 -5.42
C GLU A 83 5.70 2.72 -4.58
N LEU A 84 4.50 2.43 -4.08
CA LEU A 84 4.17 1.16 -3.42
C LEU A 84 3.15 0.41 -4.26
N ARG A 85 3.34 -0.90 -4.38
CA ARG A 85 2.39 -1.81 -4.99
C ARG A 85 2.09 -2.96 -4.06
N ILE A 86 0.81 -3.32 -3.97
CA ILE A 86 0.34 -4.49 -3.24
C ILE A 86 -0.53 -5.30 -4.20
N TRP A 87 -0.16 -6.57 -4.43
CA TRP A 87 -0.94 -7.48 -5.28
C TRP A 87 -1.71 -8.47 -4.44
N ASP A 88 -2.97 -8.68 -4.79
CA ASP A 88 -3.82 -9.69 -4.18
C ASP A 88 -4.58 -10.52 -5.23
N PHE A 89 -5.14 -11.65 -4.80
CA PHE A 89 -5.91 -12.57 -5.64
C PHE A 89 -7.42 -12.50 -5.35
N GLY A 90 -7.88 -11.50 -4.61
CA GLY A 90 -9.28 -11.35 -4.26
C GLY A 90 -10.17 -10.95 -5.44
N GLN A 91 -11.46 -10.86 -5.16
CA GLN A 91 -12.39 -10.32 -6.13
C GLN A 91 -12.09 -8.83 -6.35
N PRO A 92 -12.08 -8.35 -7.60
CA PRO A 92 -11.88 -6.93 -7.85
C PRO A 92 -13.07 -6.12 -7.33
N PHE A 93 -12.81 -4.90 -6.86
CA PHE A 93 -13.87 -3.97 -6.49
C PHE A 93 -13.85 -2.74 -7.40
N ASP A 94 -14.97 -2.03 -7.46
CA ASP A 94 -15.08 -0.80 -8.23
C ASP A 94 -14.52 0.38 -7.40
N LEU A 95 -13.30 0.80 -7.73
CA LEU A 95 -12.62 1.89 -7.04
C LEU A 95 -13.42 3.19 -7.08
N LYS A 96 -14.00 3.51 -8.24
CA LYS A 96 -14.75 4.74 -8.40
C LYS A 96 -16.00 4.77 -7.51
N ALA A 97 -16.74 3.65 -7.47
CA ALA A 97 -17.92 3.52 -6.61
C ALA A 97 -17.55 3.66 -5.14
N GLU A 98 -16.44 3.06 -4.71
CA GLU A 98 -15.97 3.17 -3.33
C GLU A 98 -15.53 4.60 -2.98
N LEU A 99 -14.84 5.30 -3.87
CA LEU A 99 -14.47 6.70 -3.67
C LEU A 99 -15.70 7.60 -3.59
N ASP A 100 -16.71 7.38 -4.45
CA ASP A 100 -17.96 8.12 -4.42
C ASP A 100 -18.70 7.91 -3.09
N ARG A 101 -18.71 6.65 -2.59
CA ARG A 101 -19.29 6.32 -1.29
C ARG A 101 -18.59 7.06 -0.15
N LEU A 102 -17.26 7.08 -0.15
CA LEU A 102 -16.44 7.74 0.87
C LEU A 102 -16.60 9.27 0.83
N SER A 103 -16.77 9.86 -0.34
CA SER A 103 -16.95 11.32 -0.49
C SER A 103 -18.26 11.82 0.15
N GLN A 104 -19.24 10.94 0.33
CA GLN A 104 -20.52 11.28 0.98
C GLN A 104 -20.47 11.18 2.51
N GLN A 105 -19.36 10.72 3.07
CA GLN A 105 -19.18 10.58 4.52
C GLN A 105 -18.39 11.77 5.06
N THR A 106 -18.83 12.27 6.24
CA THR A 106 -18.13 13.35 6.94
C THR A 106 -17.12 12.74 7.89
N PHE A 107 -15.84 12.77 7.50
CA PHE A 107 -14.73 12.37 8.36
C PHE A 107 -13.46 13.12 7.96
N ASN A 108 -12.49 13.16 8.88
CA ASN A 108 -11.16 13.70 8.59
C ASN A 108 -10.22 12.55 8.18
N PRO A 109 -9.75 12.49 6.92
CA PRO A 109 -8.85 11.42 6.45
C PRO A 109 -7.51 11.36 7.20
N LEU A 110 -7.11 12.42 7.88
CA LEU A 110 -5.88 12.46 8.67
C LEU A 110 -6.10 12.04 10.13
N ASP A 111 -7.36 11.86 10.54
CA ASP A 111 -7.72 11.35 11.86
C ASP A 111 -8.25 9.92 11.68
N ILE A 112 -7.39 8.94 11.98
CA ILE A 112 -7.69 7.52 11.77
C ILE A 112 -8.95 7.09 12.50
N ASP A 113 -9.19 7.61 13.71
CA ASP A 113 -10.33 7.23 14.52
C ASP A 113 -11.66 7.73 13.95
N SER A 114 -11.62 8.78 13.12
CA SER A 114 -12.82 9.31 12.46
C SER A 114 -13.23 8.55 11.21
N ILE A 115 -12.36 7.69 10.68
CA ILE A 115 -12.57 6.99 9.40
C ILE A 115 -13.31 5.67 9.64
N PRO A 116 -14.41 5.40 8.89
CA PRO A 116 -15.10 4.12 8.98
C PRO A 116 -14.16 2.95 8.65
N THR A 117 -14.27 1.85 9.40
CA THR A 117 -13.38 0.69 9.30
C THR A 117 -13.31 0.12 7.87
N GLY A 118 -14.42 0.10 7.14
CA GLY A 118 -14.50 -0.50 5.79
C GLY A 118 -13.97 0.37 4.64
N GLY A 119 -13.36 1.53 4.93
CA GLY A 119 -12.84 2.41 3.87
C GLY A 119 -11.57 3.14 4.26
N ARG A 120 -10.98 2.77 5.39
CA ARG A 120 -9.87 3.49 5.99
C ARG A 120 -8.65 3.58 5.07
N GLY A 121 -8.18 2.45 4.55
CA GLY A 121 -6.99 2.41 3.70
C GLY A 121 -7.16 3.21 2.42
N LEU A 122 -8.33 3.10 1.79
CA LEU A 122 -8.64 3.82 0.57
C LEU A 122 -8.75 5.33 0.80
N ALA A 123 -9.40 5.74 1.91
CA ALA A 123 -9.52 7.15 2.29
C ALA A 123 -8.14 7.78 2.55
N ILE A 124 -7.28 7.07 3.25
CA ILE A 124 -5.91 7.52 3.53
C ILE A 124 -5.13 7.64 2.22
N ALA A 125 -5.17 6.62 1.36
CA ALA A 125 -4.48 6.64 0.07
C ALA A 125 -4.94 7.82 -0.80
N ASN A 126 -6.24 8.07 -0.84
CA ASN A 126 -6.79 9.20 -1.61
C ASN A 126 -6.30 10.57 -1.09
N THR A 127 -6.10 10.68 0.21
CA THR A 127 -5.67 11.94 0.84
C THR A 127 -4.17 12.19 0.72
N VAL A 128 -3.35 11.17 0.96
CA VAL A 128 -1.89 11.35 1.09
C VAL A 128 -1.12 11.10 -0.20
N SER A 129 -1.69 10.33 -1.13
CA SER A 129 -1.01 9.99 -2.39
C SER A 129 -1.13 11.10 -3.42
N ASP A 130 -0.08 11.30 -4.20
CA ASP A 130 -0.12 12.18 -5.38
C ASP A 130 -0.78 11.49 -6.57
N TYR A 131 -0.71 10.16 -6.59
CA TYR A 131 -1.39 9.31 -7.55
C TYR A 131 -1.67 7.95 -6.91
N PHE A 132 -2.81 7.33 -7.22
CA PHE A 132 -3.07 5.94 -6.88
C PHE A 132 -4.00 5.30 -7.91
N SER A 133 -3.88 3.97 -8.02
CA SER A 133 -4.72 3.17 -8.90
C SER A 133 -4.98 1.79 -8.30
N TYR A 134 -6.01 1.15 -8.80
CA TYR A 134 -6.34 -0.24 -8.47
C TYR A 134 -6.78 -0.92 -9.77
N ASP A 135 -5.95 -1.84 -10.26
CA ASP A 135 -6.14 -2.44 -11.57
C ASP A 135 -6.06 -3.97 -11.51
N ARG A 136 -6.88 -4.63 -12.32
CA ARG A 136 -6.79 -6.07 -12.55
C ARG A 136 -5.65 -6.35 -13.51
N THR A 137 -4.70 -7.19 -13.12
CA THR A 137 -3.60 -7.58 -13.98
C THR A 137 -3.98 -8.78 -14.86
N THR A 138 -3.22 -9.01 -15.93
CA THR A 138 -3.50 -10.11 -16.88
C THR A 138 -3.33 -11.49 -16.26
N ASP A 139 -2.57 -11.61 -15.18
CA ASP A 139 -2.36 -12.87 -14.45
C ASP A 139 -3.44 -13.14 -13.38
N GLY A 140 -4.52 -12.36 -13.37
CA GLY A 140 -5.65 -12.56 -12.45
C GLY A 140 -5.46 -12.00 -11.06
N ARG A 141 -4.47 -11.13 -10.86
CA ARG A 141 -4.28 -10.41 -9.60
C ARG A 141 -4.84 -8.99 -9.69
N ASN A 142 -5.07 -8.39 -8.54
CA ASN A 142 -5.34 -6.97 -8.41
C ASN A 142 -4.06 -6.28 -7.95
N CYS A 143 -3.74 -5.13 -8.51
CA CYS A 143 -2.60 -4.32 -8.11
C CYS A 143 -3.09 -2.98 -7.58
N PHE A 144 -2.82 -2.72 -6.31
CA PHE A 144 -3.03 -1.43 -5.68
C PHE A 144 -1.71 -0.67 -5.70
N LEU A 145 -1.69 0.46 -6.41
CA LEU A 145 -0.51 1.31 -6.58
C LEU A 145 -0.75 2.66 -5.93
N ILE A 146 0.21 3.14 -5.15
CA ILE A 146 0.28 4.54 -4.74
C ILE A 146 1.62 5.14 -5.16
N ARG A 147 1.61 6.44 -5.46
CA ARG A 147 2.82 7.24 -5.66
C ARG A 147 2.79 8.43 -4.71
N LYS A 148 3.91 8.68 -4.06
CA LYS A 148 4.14 9.84 -3.22
C LYS A 148 5.40 10.58 -3.67
N ASN A 149 5.23 11.82 -4.10
CA ASN A 149 6.34 12.70 -4.50
C ASN A 149 6.96 13.37 -3.27
N TYR A 150 8.25 13.69 -3.36
CA TYR A 150 8.98 14.43 -2.34
C TYR A 150 10.17 15.20 -2.89
#